data_df199550351e8d2a47c02966a9538400
#
_entry.id   df199550351e8d2a47c02966a9538400
#
_cell.length_a   1.000
_cell.length_b   1.000
_cell.length_c   1.000
_cell.angle_alpha   90.00
_cell.angle_beta   90.00
_cell.angle_gamma   90.00
#
_symmetry.space_group_name_H-M   'P 1'
#
loop_
_entity.id
_entity.type
_entity.pdbx_description
1 polymer ?
#
loop_
_entity_poly.entity_id
_entity_poly.type
_entity_poly.pdbx_seq_one_letter_code
_entity_poly.pdbx_strand_id
1 'polypeptide(L)'
;MDRNIFQNVGILYRSYLNYANSFLKDLGLSFSESVVISNIGASEGITQEGIASLLCIDKAAIARNVKLLETGGLIEIKKNADDKRLKKLYLTQEGWEKYKAITAANTDRLADLYKGLTPSEISTLETVLNKLADKV
;
A
#
# COMPACT_ATOMS: atom_id res chain seq x y z
N MET A 1 -20.53 -19.65 16.70
CA MET A 1 -19.74 -18.83 17.64
C MET A 1 -19.29 -17.56 16.93
N ASP A 2 -19.65 -16.43 17.50
CA ASP A 2 -19.33 -15.15 16.90
C ASP A 2 -17.86 -14.75 17.23
N ARG A 3 -17.18 -14.24 16.24
CA ARG A 3 -15.81 -13.74 16.40
C ARG A 3 -15.84 -12.26 16.79
N ASN A 4 -14.89 -11.85 17.62
CA ASN A 4 -14.74 -10.43 17.93
C ASN A 4 -14.03 -9.67 16.80
N ILE A 5 -13.99 -8.33 16.91
CA ILE A 5 -13.42 -7.48 15.87
C ILE A 5 -11.95 -7.79 15.58
N PHE A 6 -11.14 -8.05 16.60
CA PHE A 6 -9.71 -8.32 16.41
C PHE A 6 -9.47 -9.65 15.69
N GLN A 7 -10.30 -10.66 15.99
CA GLN A 7 -10.23 -11.94 15.28
C GLN A 7 -10.58 -11.77 13.80
N ASN A 8 -11.64 -11.03 13.51
CA ASN A 8 -12.05 -10.78 12.12
C ASN A 8 -11.00 -9.98 11.34
N VAL A 9 -10.47 -8.91 11.92
CA VAL A 9 -9.40 -8.10 11.30
C VAL A 9 -8.16 -8.96 11.04
N GLY A 10 -7.79 -9.78 12.01
CA GLY A 10 -6.63 -10.68 11.88
C GLY A 10 -6.80 -11.71 10.76
N ILE A 11 -8.00 -12.30 10.63
CA ILE A 11 -8.32 -13.25 9.55
C ILE A 11 -8.20 -12.57 8.18
N LEU A 12 -8.81 -11.39 8.04
CA LEU A 12 -8.78 -10.63 6.79
C LEU A 12 -7.36 -10.23 6.40
N TYR A 13 -6.57 -9.76 7.38
CA TYR A 13 -5.19 -9.34 7.14
C TYR A 13 -4.31 -10.52 6.72
N ARG A 14 -4.40 -11.64 7.40
CA ARG A 14 -3.62 -12.84 7.03
C ARG A 14 -4.03 -13.38 5.65
N SER A 15 -5.33 -13.37 5.36
CA SER A 15 -5.84 -13.76 4.05
C SER A 15 -5.30 -12.85 2.95
N TYR A 16 -5.28 -11.55 3.19
CA TYR A 16 -4.72 -10.58 2.25
C TYR A 16 -3.22 -10.79 2.05
N LEU A 17 -2.45 -10.99 3.11
CA LEU A 17 -1.01 -11.24 3.01
C LEU A 17 -0.72 -12.50 2.18
N ASN A 18 -1.44 -13.58 2.41
CA ASN A 18 -1.26 -14.81 1.65
C ASN A 18 -1.54 -14.59 0.16
N TYR A 19 -2.62 -13.91 -0.15
CA TYR A 19 -2.96 -13.57 -1.53
C TYR A 19 -1.90 -12.66 -2.18
N ALA A 20 -1.51 -11.59 -1.47
CA ALA A 20 -0.53 -10.64 -1.95
C ALA A 20 0.81 -11.33 -2.23
N ASN A 21 1.30 -12.15 -1.30
CA ASN A 21 2.57 -12.86 -1.48
C ASN A 21 2.55 -13.79 -2.69
N SER A 22 1.40 -14.36 -3.04
CA SER A 22 1.30 -15.25 -4.20
C SER A 22 1.52 -14.51 -5.53
N PHE A 23 0.94 -13.33 -5.72
CA PHE A 23 1.15 -12.58 -6.96
C PHE A 23 2.43 -11.72 -6.95
N LEU A 24 2.84 -11.22 -5.77
CA LEU A 24 4.05 -10.40 -5.66
C LEU A 24 5.31 -11.19 -5.97
N LYS A 25 5.32 -12.48 -5.68
CA LYS A 25 6.44 -13.36 -6.03
C LYS A 25 6.75 -13.30 -7.53
N ASP A 26 5.72 -13.32 -8.36
CA ASP A 26 5.86 -13.25 -9.82
C ASP A 26 6.33 -11.86 -10.28
N LEU A 27 6.08 -10.83 -9.49
CA LEU A 27 6.55 -9.47 -9.76
C LEU A 27 7.96 -9.20 -9.22
N GLY A 28 8.54 -10.12 -8.48
CA GLY A 28 9.85 -9.95 -7.85
C GLY A 28 9.85 -8.94 -6.71
N LEU A 29 8.71 -8.77 -6.03
CA LEU A 29 8.55 -7.78 -4.97
C LEU A 29 8.19 -8.43 -3.64
N SER A 30 8.70 -7.86 -2.55
CA SER A 30 8.22 -8.14 -1.21
C SER A 30 6.91 -7.37 -0.95
N PHE A 31 6.16 -7.78 0.06
CA PHE A 31 4.97 -7.06 0.49
C PHE A 31 5.30 -5.61 0.87
N SER A 32 6.37 -5.40 1.64
CA SER A 32 6.79 -4.07 2.08
C SER A 32 7.14 -3.15 0.90
N GLU A 33 7.80 -3.69 -0.13
CA GLU A 33 8.10 -2.94 -1.35
C GLU A 33 6.82 -2.59 -2.11
N SER A 34 5.86 -3.51 -2.18
CA SER A 34 4.57 -3.26 -2.85
C SER A 34 3.77 -2.15 -2.17
N VAL A 35 3.86 -2.05 -0.85
CA VAL A 35 3.21 -0.98 -0.08
C VAL A 35 3.76 0.39 -0.51
N VAL A 36 5.07 0.51 -0.64
CA VAL A 36 5.71 1.77 -1.08
C VAL A 36 5.30 2.11 -2.51
N ILE A 37 5.39 1.17 -3.43
CA ILE A 37 4.99 1.37 -4.83
C ILE A 37 3.53 1.83 -4.92
N SER A 38 2.64 1.17 -4.19
CA SER A 38 1.21 1.49 -4.20
C SER A 38 0.92 2.91 -3.74
N ASN A 39 1.64 3.36 -2.73
CA ASN A 39 1.44 4.71 -2.18
C ASN A 39 2.06 5.79 -3.07
N ILE A 40 3.18 5.53 -3.70
CA ILE A 40 3.76 6.47 -4.67
C ILE A 40 2.83 6.59 -5.89
N GLY A 41 2.36 5.46 -6.42
CA GLY A 41 1.46 5.47 -7.58
C GLY A 41 0.15 6.18 -7.33
N ALA A 42 -0.39 6.08 -6.11
CA ALA A 42 -1.61 6.76 -5.72
C ALA A 42 -1.39 8.28 -5.49
N SER A 43 -0.18 8.69 -5.16
CA SER A 43 0.13 10.10 -4.82
C SER A 43 1.57 10.41 -5.19
N GLU A 44 1.85 10.60 -6.48
CA GLU A 44 3.20 10.95 -6.95
C GLU A 44 3.69 12.24 -6.31
N GLY A 45 4.96 12.26 -5.94
CA GLY A 45 5.54 13.36 -5.19
C GLY A 45 5.43 13.19 -3.67
N ILE A 46 4.80 12.13 -3.20
CA ILE A 46 4.75 11.82 -1.76
C ILE A 46 6.18 11.62 -1.23
N THR A 47 6.43 12.03 0.01
CA THR A 47 7.72 11.83 0.68
C THR A 47 7.74 10.53 1.48
N GLN A 48 8.94 10.08 1.88
CA GLN A 48 9.07 8.93 2.78
C GLN A 48 8.32 9.17 4.09
N GLU A 49 8.45 10.37 4.63
CA GLU A 49 7.76 10.78 5.85
C GLU A 49 6.24 10.77 5.65
N GLY A 50 5.78 11.18 4.46
CA GLY A 50 4.37 11.15 4.09
C GLY A 50 3.79 9.74 4.10
N ILE A 51 4.51 8.77 3.54
CA ILE A 51 4.08 7.36 3.55
C ILE A 51 4.07 6.82 4.98
N ALA A 52 5.15 7.06 5.73
CA ALA A 52 5.27 6.58 7.11
C ALA A 52 4.14 7.11 7.99
N SER A 53 3.83 8.39 7.86
CA SER A 53 2.75 9.05 8.61
C SER A 53 1.38 8.51 8.21
N LEU A 54 1.11 8.41 6.89
CA LEU A 54 -0.18 7.95 6.38
C LEU A 54 -0.51 6.52 6.84
N LEU A 55 0.49 5.64 6.88
CA LEU A 55 0.30 4.23 7.16
C LEU A 55 0.68 3.83 8.59
N CYS A 56 1.13 4.78 9.40
CA CYS A 56 1.61 4.51 10.76
C CYS A 56 2.72 3.45 10.77
N ILE A 57 3.64 3.54 9.81
CA ILE A 57 4.79 2.64 9.67
C ILE A 57 6.07 3.37 10.05
N ASP A 58 7.03 2.65 10.62
CA ASP A 58 8.32 3.17 11.00
C ASP A 58 9.07 3.78 9.80
N LYS A 59 9.59 4.98 9.97
CA LYS A 59 10.33 5.72 8.93
C LYS A 59 11.54 4.95 8.39
N ALA A 60 12.26 4.25 9.26
CA ALA A 60 13.44 3.48 8.87
C ALA A 60 13.06 2.32 7.94
N ALA A 61 11.92 1.67 8.18
CA ALA A 61 11.42 0.62 7.31
C ALA A 61 11.07 1.15 5.93
N ILE A 62 10.39 2.29 5.86
CA ILE A 62 10.06 2.94 4.58
C ILE A 62 11.34 3.34 3.84
N ALA A 63 12.31 3.94 4.53
CA ALA A 63 13.58 4.37 3.93
C ALA A 63 14.35 3.19 3.31
N ARG A 64 14.37 2.03 3.99
CA ARG A 64 15.02 0.83 3.46
C ARG A 64 14.38 0.35 2.17
N ASN A 65 13.06 0.31 2.13
CA ASN A 65 12.32 -0.12 0.94
C ASN A 65 12.48 0.87 -0.21
N VAL A 66 12.46 2.16 0.08
CA VAL A 66 12.69 3.20 -0.93
C VAL A 66 14.08 3.03 -1.57
N LYS A 67 15.09 2.80 -0.77
CA LYS A 67 16.46 2.59 -1.29
C LYS A 67 16.55 1.35 -2.17
N LEU A 68 15.94 0.24 -1.76
CA LEU A 68 15.90 -0.99 -2.57
C LEU A 68 15.19 -0.77 -3.89
N LEU A 69 14.06 -0.06 -3.89
CA LEU A 69 13.29 0.22 -5.09
C LEU A 69 14.00 1.20 -6.02
N GLU A 70 14.72 2.19 -5.48
CA GLU A 70 15.54 3.09 -6.28
C GLU A 70 16.67 2.33 -6.97
N THR A 71 17.38 1.52 -6.21
CA THR A 71 18.46 0.67 -6.75
C THR A 71 17.96 -0.27 -7.83
N GLY A 72 16.76 -0.81 -7.66
CA GLY A 72 16.11 -1.69 -8.63
C GLY A 72 15.52 -0.98 -9.85
N GLY A 73 15.59 0.35 -9.92
CA GLY A 73 15.09 1.11 -11.06
C GLY A 73 13.58 1.27 -11.12
N LEU A 74 12.88 1.07 -10.01
CA LEU A 74 11.42 1.16 -9.96
C LEU A 74 10.90 2.54 -9.52
N ILE A 75 11.72 3.29 -8.80
CA ILE A 75 11.38 4.64 -8.36
C ILE A 75 12.51 5.61 -8.61
N GLU A 76 12.16 6.89 -8.69
CA GLU A 76 13.08 8.01 -8.74
C GLU A 76 12.82 8.93 -7.54
N ILE A 77 13.91 9.45 -6.98
CA ILE A 77 13.85 10.42 -5.89
C ILE A 77 14.25 11.77 -6.46
N LYS A 78 13.37 12.76 -6.32
CA LYS A 78 13.63 14.14 -6.72
C LYS A 78 13.68 15.04 -5.51
N LYS A 79 14.80 15.75 -5.34
CA LYS A 79 14.92 16.73 -4.26
C LYS A 79 14.09 17.96 -4.61
N ASN A 80 13.41 18.53 -3.62
CA ASN A 80 12.69 19.79 -3.79
C ASN A 80 13.70 20.91 -4.03
N ALA A 81 13.44 21.78 -5.02
CA ALA A 81 14.31 22.91 -5.37
C ALA A 81 14.41 23.92 -4.20
N ASP A 82 13.32 24.12 -3.45
CA ASP A 82 13.25 25.09 -2.35
C ASP A 82 13.74 24.50 -1.02
N ASP A 83 13.61 23.17 -0.80
CA ASP A 83 14.07 22.49 0.39
C ASP A 83 14.65 21.13 0.01
N LYS A 84 15.97 21.03 -0.04
CA LYS A 84 16.71 19.81 -0.41
C LYS A 84 16.51 18.65 0.58
N ARG A 85 15.96 18.91 1.77
CA ARG A 85 15.64 17.86 2.75
C ARG A 85 14.37 17.10 2.36
N LEU A 86 13.49 17.74 1.56
CA LEU A 86 12.27 17.12 1.05
C LEU A 86 12.59 16.33 -0.21
N LYS A 87 12.49 15.03 -0.11
CA LYS A 87 12.71 14.08 -1.21
C LYS A 87 11.37 13.55 -1.67
N LYS A 88 10.98 13.95 -2.87
CA LYS A 88 9.72 13.52 -3.49
C LYS A 88 9.95 12.24 -4.27
N LEU A 89 9.03 11.32 -4.15
CA LEU A 89 9.10 9.99 -4.74
C LEU A 89 8.21 9.88 -5.97
N TYR A 90 8.73 9.26 -7.02
CA TYR A 90 8.04 9.06 -8.30
C TYR A 90 8.31 7.65 -8.80
N LEU A 91 7.36 7.08 -9.54
CA LEU A 91 7.55 5.80 -10.20
C LEU A 91 8.25 6.00 -11.55
N THR A 92 9.17 5.10 -11.88
CA THR A 92 9.69 4.96 -13.25
C THR A 92 8.64 4.27 -14.11
N GLN A 93 8.89 4.15 -15.42
CA GLN A 93 8.01 3.37 -16.30
C GLN A 93 7.85 1.94 -15.79
N GLU A 94 8.94 1.31 -15.39
CA GLU A 94 8.94 -0.05 -14.83
C GLU A 94 8.16 -0.11 -13.51
N GLY A 95 8.32 0.92 -12.67
CA GLY A 95 7.54 1.06 -11.43
C GLY A 95 6.05 1.17 -11.70
N TRP A 96 5.64 1.90 -12.72
CA TRP A 96 4.24 2.02 -13.13
C TRP A 96 3.66 0.69 -13.59
N GLU A 97 4.44 -0.13 -14.29
CA GLU A 97 4.01 -1.47 -14.69
C GLU A 97 3.74 -2.34 -13.46
N LYS A 98 4.62 -2.29 -12.47
CA LYS A 98 4.41 -3.00 -11.19
C LYS A 98 3.17 -2.47 -10.45
N TYR A 99 3.03 -1.16 -10.38
CA TYR A 99 1.87 -0.53 -9.76
C TYR A 99 0.56 -0.98 -10.39
N LYS A 100 0.48 -1.02 -11.70
CA LYS A 100 -0.72 -1.47 -12.42
C LYS A 100 -1.05 -2.92 -12.10
N ALA A 101 -0.05 -3.80 -12.07
CA ALA A 101 -0.24 -5.21 -11.74
C ALA A 101 -0.74 -5.39 -10.30
N ILE A 102 -0.15 -4.66 -9.35
CA ILE A 102 -0.57 -4.69 -7.93
C ILE A 102 -2.01 -4.21 -7.79
N THR A 103 -2.33 -3.08 -8.42
CA THR A 103 -3.67 -2.48 -8.35
C THR A 103 -4.72 -3.42 -8.95
N ALA A 104 -4.43 -4.04 -10.09
CA ALA A 104 -5.35 -4.99 -10.72
C ALA A 104 -5.62 -6.20 -9.81
N ALA A 105 -4.57 -6.78 -9.23
CA ALA A 105 -4.71 -7.91 -8.33
C ALA A 105 -5.51 -7.55 -7.07
N ASN A 106 -5.25 -6.40 -6.47
CA ASN A 106 -5.97 -5.92 -5.29
C ASN A 106 -7.44 -5.63 -5.61
N THR A 107 -7.72 -5.04 -6.76
CA THR A 107 -9.10 -4.77 -7.21
C THR A 107 -9.88 -6.06 -7.39
N ASP A 108 -9.28 -7.07 -8.02
CA ASP A 108 -9.91 -8.37 -8.21
C ASP A 108 -10.20 -9.06 -6.88
N ARG A 109 -9.24 -9.02 -5.96
CA ARG A 109 -9.41 -9.63 -4.63
C ARG A 109 -10.51 -8.93 -3.84
N LEU A 110 -10.54 -7.61 -3.88
CA LEU A 110 -11.54 -6.83 -3.17
C LEU A 110 -12.94 -7.09 -3.74
N ALA A 111 -13.07 -7.19 -5.06
CA ALA A 111 -14.33 -7.54 -5.70
C ALA A 111 -14.86 -8.89 -5.22
N ASP A 112 -13.98 -9.89 -5.07
CA ASP A 112 -14.36 -11.20 -4.53
C ASP A 112 -14.83 -11.12 -3.08
N LEU A 113 -14.12 -10.35 -2.26
CA LEU A 113 -14.48 -10.16 -0.84
C LEU A 113 -15.82 -9.44 -0.68
N TYR A 114 -16.13 -8.53 -1.60
CA TYR A 114 -17.35 -7.73 -1.54
C TYR A 114 -18.57 -8.43 -2.13
N LYS A 115 -18.41 -9.61 -2.72
CA LYS A 115 -19.56 -10.38 -3.23
C LYS A 115 -20.56 -10.66 -2.12
N GLY A 116 -21.83 -10.35 -2.39
CA GLY A 116 -22.90 -10.55 -1.42
C GLY A 116 -23.12 -9.38 -0.47
N LEU A 117 -22.27 -8.36 -0.52
CA LEU A 117 -22.47 -7.14 0.26
C LEU A 117 -23.25 -6.11 -0.56
N THR A 118 -24.09 -5.34 0.12
CA THR A 118 -24.79 -4.21 -0.52
C THR A 118 -23.86 -3.02 -0.68
N PRO A 119 -24.13 -2.11 -1.65
CA PRO A 119 -23.36 -0.86 -1.73
C PRO A 119 -23.31 -0.05 -0.44
N SER A 120 -24.41 -0.06 0.33
CA SER A 120 -24.49 0.61 1.63
C SER A 120 -23.53 -0.03 2.65
N GLU A 121 -23.49 -1.35 2.71
CA GLU A 121 -22.56 -2.07 3.60
C GLU A 121 -21.11 -1.78 3.24
N ILE A 122 -20.76 -1.78 1.96
CA ILE A 122 -19.41 -1.47 1.49
C ILE A 122 -19.02 -0.04 1.88
N SER A 123 -19.88 0.93 1.60
CA SER A 123 -19.63 2.34 1.93
C SER A 123 -19.47 2.55 3.44
N THR A 124 -20.31 1.91 4.23
CA THR A 124 -20.23 1.98 5.70
C THR A 124 -18.91 1.37 6.20
N LEU A 125 -18.53 0.21 5.69
CA LEU A 125 -17.29 -0.46 6.07
C LEU A 125 -16.09 0.45 5.82
N GLU A 126 -15.98 1.00 4.62
CA GLU A 126 -14.85 1.86 4.24
C GLU A 126 -14.79 3.12 5.12
N THR A 127 -15.93 3.75 5.34
CA THR A 127 -16.03 4.94 6.18
C THR A 127 -15.62 4.65 7.62
N VAL A 128 -16.13 3.55 8.20
CA VAL A 128 -15.84 3.19 9.60
C VAL A 128 -14.38 2.78 9.77
N LEU A 129 -13.82 2.02 8.83
CA LEU A 129 -12.40 1.64 8.90
C LEU A 129 -11.49 2.86 8.86
N ASN A 130 -11.78 3.85 8.01
CA ASN A 130 -11.02 5.09 7.98
C ASN A 130 -11.08 5.82 9.33
N LYS A 131 -12.28 5.93 9.91
CA LYS A 131 -12.43 6.57 11.24
C LYS A 131 -11.65 5.84 12.33
N LEU A 132 -11.60 4.51 12.29
CA LEU A 132 -10.85 3.74 13.28
C LEU A 132 -9.34 3.88 13.07
N ALA A 133 -8.88 3.84 11.83
CA ALA A 133 -7.46 4.00 11.50
C ALA A 133 -6.94 5.39 11.89
N ASP A 134 -7.75 6.42 11.75
CA ASP A 134 -7.38 7.80 12.10
C ASP A 134 -7.14 8.01 13.60
N LYS A 135 -7.54 7.06 14.44
CA LYS A 135 -7.37 7.13 15.90
C LYS A 135 -6.04 6.58 16.40
N VAL A 136 -5.31 5.87 15.57
CA VAL A 136 -4.08 5.19 15.97
C VAL A 136 -2.83 5.80 15.35
#